data_bf6f2494ba918d67b6aa29eb258d5a2d
#
_entry.id   bf6f2494ba918d67b6aa29eb258d5a2d
#
_cell.length_a   1.000
_cell.length_b   1.000
_cell.length_c   1.000
_cell.angle_alpha   90.00
_cell.angle_beta   90.00
_cell.angle_gamma   90.00
#
_symmetry.space_group_name_H-M   'P 1'
#
loop_
_entity.id
_entity.type
_entity.pdbx_description
1 polymer ?
#
loop_
_entity_poly.entity_id
_entity_poly.type
_entity_poly.pdbx_seq_one_letter_code
_entity_poly.pdbx_strand_id
1 'polypeptide(L)'
;MVQFTATILRFKQQGEKTGWTYIEVPASLAGQLMPGNKKGFRVKGYLDDYPFGGISLLPMGGGNFILTLNAATRKGIKKTKGAKVSVRMAIDTKPIVPPKELTECLADEPKAMERFQQLPKSHQNYFTKWINEAKTEPTKAKRIAASINALAAGFGFVEAIRSLRENKIME
;
A
#
# COMPACT_ATOMS: atom_id res chain seq x y z
N MET A 1 -20.67 -3.00 2.96
CA MET A 1 -19.98 -2.13 3.94
C MET A 1 -20.22 -2.71 5.33
N VAL A 2 -19.18 -2.81 6.14
CA VAL A 2 -19.28 -3.26 7.54
C VAL A 2 -18.92 -2.12 8.48
N GLN A 3 -19.51 -2.15 9.69
CA GLN A 3 -19.22 -1.18 10.75
C GLN A 3 -19.05 -1.91 12.08
N PHE A 4 -17.98 -1.58 12.83
CA PHE A 4 -17.67 -2.18 14.11
C PHE A 4 -16.71 -1.31 14.91
N THR A 5 -16.48 -1.65 16.17
CA THR A 5 -15.45 -1.01 17.00
C THR A 5 -14.31 -1.99 17.21
N ALA A 6 -13.09 -1.54 17.00
CA ALA A 6 -11.88 -2.33 17.20
C ALA A 6 -10.95 -1.67 18.21
N THR A 7 -10.11 -2.47 18.87
CA THR A 7 -9.01 -1.98 19.70
C THR A 7 -7.74 -1.94 18.87
N ILE A 8 -6.99 -0.86 18.98
CA ILE A 8 -5.69 -0.71 18.32
C ILE A 8 -4.67 -1.56 19.05
N LEU A 9 -4.06 -2.49 18.34
CA LEU A 9 -3.07 -3.42 18.83
C LEU A 9 -1.68 -3.15 18.22
N ARG A 10 -0.65 -3.75 18.82
CA ARG A 10 0.71 -3.68 18.31
C ARG A 10 1.41 -5.01 18.52
N PHE A 11 2.02 -5.54 17.47
CA PHE A 11 2.86 -6.74 17.59
C PHE A 11 4.10 -6.47 18.43
N LYS A 12 4.34 -7.30 19.44
CA LYS A 12 5.54 -7.22 20.29
C LYS A 12 6.73 -7.92 19.63
N GLN A 13 6.55 -9.17 19.22
CA GLN A 13 7.53 -9.99 18.51
C GLN A 13 6.79 -10.88 17.51
N GLN A 14 6.91 -10.59 16.22
CA GLN A 14 6.26 -11.31 15.14
C GLN A 14 7.13 -11.27 13.86
N GLY A 15 8.43 -11.49 14.00
CA GLY A 15 9.34 -11.43 12.86
C GLY A 15 9.24 -10.07 12.15
N GLU A 16 8.99 -10.08 10.84
CA GLU A 16 8.88 -8.84 10.03
C GLU A 16 7.76 -7.89 10.46
N LYS A 17 6.74 -8.37 11.17
CA LYS A 17 5.61 -7.57 11.66
C LYS A 17 5.87 -6.93 13.02
N THR A 18 7.05 -7.14 13.61
CA THR A 18 7.40 -6.58 14.92
C THR A 18 7.23 -5.06 14.93
N GLY A 19 6.51 -4.57 15.93
CA GLY A 19 6.22 -3.15 16.10
C GLY A 19 5.09 -2.58 15.22
N TRP A 20 4.50 -3.37 14.31
CA TRP A 20 3.35 -2.93 13.53
C TRP A 20 2.14 -2.66 14.43
N THR A 21 1.48 -1.55 14.16
CA THR A 21 0.20 -1.21 14.77
C THR A 21 -0.93 -1.62 13.83
N TYR A 22 -1.96 -2.23 14.36
CA TYR A 22 -3.05 -2.79 13.56
C TYR A 22 -4.36 -2.85 14.34
N ILE A 23 -5.44 -3.10 13.63
CA ILE A 23 -6.72 -3.56 14.18
C ILE A 23 -7.08 -4.91 13.58
N GLU A 24 -7.78 -5.72 14.34
CA GLU A 24 -8.30 -7.02 13.87
C GLU A 24 -9.63 -6.84 13.15
N VAL A 25 -9.80 -7.59 12.08
CA VAL A 25 -11.05 -7.72 11.34
C VAL A 25 -11.47 -9.19 11.45
N PRO A 26 -12.47 -9.50 12.29
CA PRO A 26 -12.93 -10.87 12.49
C PRO A 26 -13.44 -11.53 11.19
N ALA A 27 -13.32 -12.85 11.12
CA ALA A 27 -13.75 -13.64 9.98
C ALA A 27 -15.22 -13.38 9.57
N SER A 28 -16.10 -13.17 10.55
CA SER A 28 -17.50 -12.85 10.30
C SER A 28 -17.69 -11.54 9.53
N LEU A 29 -16.91 -10.52 9.82
CA LEU A 29 -16.94 -9.22 9.14
C LEU A 29 -16.22 -9.28 7.80
N ALA A 30 -15.07 -9.93 7.74
CA ALA A 30 -14.35 -10.14 6.49
C ALA A 30 -15.20 -10.96 5.48
N GLY A 31 -15.92 -11.97 5.97
CA GLY A 31 -16.84 -12.77 5.17
C GLY A 31 -18.04 -11.99 4.63
N GLN A 32 -18.51 -10.96 5.34
CA GLN A 32 -19.56 -10.06 4.82
C GLN A 32 -19.02 -9.16 3.69
N LEU A 33 -17.76 -8.77 3.76
CA LEU A 33 -17.12 -7.99 2.69
C LEU A 33 -16.82 -8.85 1.46
N MET A 34 -16.19 -10.00 1.67
CA MET A 34 -15.76 -10.89 0.59
C MET A 34 -15.92 -12.36 1.01
N PRO A 35 -17.09 -12.96 0.75
CA PRO A 35 -17.40 -14.32 1.15
C PRO A 35 -16.38 -15.34 0.62
N GLY A 36 -15.92 -16.25 1.48
CA GLY A 36 -15.01 -17.34 1.11
C GLY A 36 -13.58 -16.94 0.75
N ASN A 37 -13.25 -15.66 0.78
CA ASN A 37 -11.90 -15.20 0.44
C ASN A 37 -10.91 -15.43 1.61
N LYS A 38 -9.77 -16.06 1.29
CA LYS A 38 -8.66 -16.30 2.22
C LYS A 38 -7.41 -15.45 1.91
N LYS A 39 -7.45 -14.69 0.81
CA LYS A 39 -6.34 -13.85 0.35
C LYS A 39 -6.56 -12.40 0.76
N GLY A 40 -5.46 -11.64 0.88
CA GLY A 40 -5.54 -10.21 1.11
C GLY A 40 -6.35 -9.50 0.03
N PHE A 41 -7.14 -8.51 0.44
CA PHE A 41 -7.93 -7.67 -0.47
C PHE A 41 -7.98 -6.24 0.04
N ARG A 42 -8.17 -5.30 -0.89
CA ARG A 42 -8.15 -3.88 -0.55
C ARG A 42 -9.48 -3.39 -0.01
N VAL A 43 -9.36 -2.51 0.98
CA VAL A 43 -10.50 -1.83 1.60
C VAL A 43 -10.31 -0.32 1.64
N LYS A 44 -11.44 0.38 1.74
CA LYS A 44 -11.56 1.82 1.96
C LYS A 44 -12.63 2.09 3.01
N GLY A 45 -12.58 3.26 3.62
CA GLY A 45 -13.59 3.65 4.60
C GLY A 45 -13.12 4.73 5.54
N TYR A 46 -13.51 4.60 6.80
CA TYR A 46 -13.22 5.57 7.85
C TYR A 46 -12.80 4.87 9.14
N LEU A 47 -11.81 5.44 9.80
CA LEU A 47 -11.41 5.14 11.17
C LEU A 47 -11.77 6.37 12.02
N ASP A 48 -12.81 6.26 12.85
CA ASP A 48 -13.55 7.39 13.36
C ASP A 48 -13.99 8.27 12.16
N ASP A 49 -13.50 9.53 12.09
CA ASP A 49 -13.76 10.44 10.96
C ASP A 49 -12.59 10.54 9.97
N TYR A 50 -11.51 9.78 10.18
CA TYR A 50 -10.34 9.79 9.31
C TYR A 50 -10.51 8.84 8.14
N PRO A 51 -10.53 9.35 6.88
CA PRO A 51 -10.71 8.51 5.70
C PRO A 51 -9.45 7.71 5.40
N PHE A 52 -9.63 6.49 4.93
CA PHE A 52 -8.57 5.65 4.37
C PHE A 52 -9.02 4.94 3.10
N GLY A 53 -8.06 4.57 2.25
CA GLY A 53 -8.33 3.81 1.02
C GLY A 53 -7.09 3.11 0.49
N GLY A 54 -7.31 2.11 -0.34
CA GLY A 54 -6.23 1.33 -0.97
C GLY A 54 -5.39 0.48 -0.03
N ILE A 55 -5.80 0.32 1.24
CA ILE A 55 -5.09 -0.51 2.22
C ILE A 55 -5.54 -1.95 2.06
N SER A 56 -4.60 -2.88 2.01
CA SER A 56 -4.92 -4.31 1.95
C SER A 56 -5.10 -4.88 3.35
N LEU A 57 -6.19 -5.58 3.56
CA LEU A 57 -6.33 -6.49 4.70
C LEU A 57 -5.36 -7.66 4.53
N LEU A 58 -4.62 -7.98 5.58
CA LEU A 58 -3.66 -9.08 5.59
C LEU A 58 -4.26 -10.29 6.33
N PRO A 59 -4.24 -11.48 5.73
CA PRO A 59 -4.79 -12.68 6.37
C PRO A 59 -3.94 -13.10 7.57
N MET A 60 -4.62 -13.52 8.66
CA MET A 60 -3.99 -14.00 9.89
C MET A 60 -4.35 -15.45 10.21
N GLY A 61 -5.01 -16.14 9.30
CA GLY A 61 -5.51 -17.50 9.50
C GLY A 61 -6.95 -17.53 10.03
N GLY A 62 -7.62 -18.67 9.89
CA GLY A 62 -9.00 -18.85 10.37
C GLY A 62 -10.03 -17.91 9.75
N GLY A 63 -9.73 -17.26 8.64
CA GLY A 63 -10.61 -16.23 8.03
C GLY A 63 -10.48 -14.84 8.66
N ASN A 64 -9.67 -14.68 9.69
CA ASN A 64 -9.38 -13.38 10.30
C ASN A 64 -8.37 -12.59 9.49
N PHE A 65 -8.50 -11.28 9.53
CA PHE A 65 -7.58 -10.35 8.86
C PHE A 65 -7.12 -9.25 9.82
N ILE A 66 -6.08 -8.54 9.43
CA ILE A 66 -5.68 -7.29 10.08
C ILE A 66 -5.64 -6.14 9.08
N LEU A 67 -5.99 -4.96 9.56
CA LEU A 67 -5.75 -3.68 8.90
C LEU A 67 -4.58 -2.99 9.60
N THR A 68 -3.49 -2.78 8.88
CA THR A 68 -2.31 -2.10 9.43
C THR A 68 -2.51 -0.59 9.48
N LEU A 69 -2.07 0.04 10.57
CA LEU A 69 -2.16 1.47 10.79
C LEU A 69 -0.77 2.11 10.70
N ASN A 70 -0.48 2.75 9.60
CA ASN A 70 0.78 3.49 9.42
C ASN A 70 0.82 4.76 10.30
N ALA A 71 1.97 5.42 10.35
CA ALA A 71 2.17 6.63 11.17
C ALA A 71 1.19 7.76 10.80
N ALA A 72 0.92 7.97 9.52
CA ALA A 72 0.01 8.99 9.03
C ALA A 72 -1.43 8.73 9.51
N THR A 73 -1.90 7.49 9.39
CA THR A 73 -3.22 7.07 9.86
C THR A 73 -3.35 7.27 11.38
N ARG A 74 -2.37 6.81 12.16
CA ARG A 74 -2.37 6.99 13.63
C ARG A 74 -2.39 8.44 14.04
N LYS A 75 -1.62 9.30 13.36
CA LYS A 75 -1.64 10.75 13.57
C LYS A 75 -3.00 11.35 13.20
N GLY A 76 -3.60 10.90 12.11
CA GLY A 76 -4.92 11.37 11.66
C GLY A 76 -6.03 11.05 12.64
N ILE A 77 -6.07 9.81 13.16
CA ILE A 77 -7.07 9.39 14.17
C ILE A 77 -6.73 9.87 15.60
N LYS A 78 -5.52 10.39 15.82
CA LYS A 78 -5.03 10.84 17.15
C LYS A 78 -5.13 9.76 18.24
N LYS A 79 -4.96 8.49 17.86
CA LYS A 79 -5.09 7.33 18.75
C LYS A 79 -3.87 6.41 18.65
N THR A 80 -3.59 5.72 19.76
CA THR A 80 -2.46 4.79 19.89
C THR A 80 -2.93 3.43 20.39
N LYS A 81 -1.98 2.51 20.58
CA LYS A 81 -2.23 1.17 21.12
C LYS A 81 -3.12 1.23 22.37
N GLY A 82 -4.11 0.36 22.43
CA GLY A 82 -5.08 0.22 23.52
C GLY A 82 -6.34 1.07 23.34
N ALA A 83 -6.31 2.10 22.48
CA ALA A 83 -7.49 2.91 22.19
C ALA A 83 -8.51 2.16 21.32
N LYS A 84 -9.79 2.45 21.52
CA LYS A 84 -10.87 1.97 20.64
C LYS A 84 -11.06 2.93 19.47
N VAL A 85 -11.33 2.37 18.29
CA VAL A 85 -11.62 3.12 17.06
C VAL A 85 -12.88 2.55 16.40
N SER A 86 -13.76 3.45 15.97
CA SER A 86 -14.91 3.09 15.14
C SER A 86 -14.43 2.85 13.71
N VAL A 87 -14.81 1.73 13.13
CA VAL A 87 -14.37 1.30 11.81
C VAL A 87 -15.59 1.20 10.90
N ARG A 88 -15.56 1.90 9.79
CA ARG A 88 -16.51 1.74 8.67
C ARG A 88 -15.69 1.37 7.45
N MET A 89 -15.90 0.19 6.86
CA MET A 89 -15.12 -0.23 5.70
C MET A 89 -15.94 -0.95 4.64
N ALA A 90 -15.51 -0.79 3.42
CA ALA A 90 -16.02 -1.48 2.24
C ALA A 90 -14.85 -1.96 1.38
N ILE A 91 -15.11 -2.86 0.44
CA ILE A 91 -14.11 -3.24 -0.57
C ILE A 91 -13.71 -2.02 -1.38
N ASP A 92 -12.42 -1.86 -1.61
CA ASP A 92 -11.89 -0.87 -2.53
C ASP A 92 -11.63 -1.49 -3.90
N THR A 93 -12.57 -1.27 -4.80
CA THR A 93 -12.50 -1.74 -6.20
C THR A 93 -11.84 -0.74 -7.13
N LYS A 94 -11.40 0.43 -6.61
CA LYS A 94 -10.77 1.45 -7.44
C LYS A 94 -9.53 0.88 -8.12
N PRO A 95 -9.43 0.93 -9.46
CA PRO A 95 -8.25 0.42 -10.16
C PRO A 95 -7.00 1.23 -9.78
N ILE A 96 -5.86 0.55 -9.70
CA ILE A 96 -4.56 1.19 -9.58
C ILE A 96 -4.14 1.55 -11.00
N VAL A 97 -4.20 2.84 -11.32
CA VAL A 97 -3.88 3.37 -12.65
C VAL A 97 -2.52 4.06 -12.60
N PRO A 98 -1.58 3.71 -13.50
CA PRO A 98 -0.32 4.43 -13.64
C PRO A 98 -0.58 5.90 -13.95
N PRO A 99 0.20 6.84 -13.39
CA PRO A 99 0.08 8.23 -13.76
C PRO A 99 0.50 8.43 -15.21
N LYS A 100 -0.09 9.44 -15.88
CA LYS A 100 0.13 9.73 -17.28
C LYS A 100 1.63 9.91 -17.58
N GLU A 101 2.32 10.61 -16.73
CA GLU A 101 3.75 10.90 -16.87
C GLU A 101 4.60 9.62 -16.86
N LEU A 102 4.24 8.61 -16.06
CA LEU A 102 4.92 7.32 -16.09
C LEU A 102 4.69 6.59 -17.42
N THR A 103 3.45 6.61 -17.92
CA THR A 103 3.12 5.93 -19.19
C THR A 103 3.80 6.62 -20.39
N GLU A 104 3.90 7.94 -20.38
CA GLU A 104 4.63 8.71 -21.39
C GLU A 104 6.13 8.38 -21.36
N CYS A 105 6.77 8.43 -20.20
CA CYS A 105 8.19 8.07 -20.06
C CYS A 105 8.50 6.61 -20.44
N LEU A 106 7.57 5.67 -20.14
CA LEU A 106 7.72 4.27 -20.59
C LEU A 106 7.62 4.16 -22.12
N ALA A 107 6.76 4.94 -22.76
CA ALA A 107 6.64 4.97 -24.21
C ALA A 107 7.90 5.49 -24.91
N ASP A 108 8.61 6.43 -24.28
CA ASP A 108 9.86 7.01 -24.78
C ASP A 108 11.09 6.09 -24.55
N GLU A 109 11.00 5.11 -23.64
CA GLU A 109 12.10 4.17 -23.34
C GLU A 109 11.65 2.71 -23.57
N PRO A 110 11.84 2.15 -24.79
CA PRO A 110 11.35 0.82 -25.15
C PRO A 110 11.82 -0.31 -24.24
N LYS A 111 13.09 -0.26 -23.75
CA LYS A 111 13.63 -1.28 -22.83
C LYS A 111 12.91 -1.26 -21.48
N ALA A 112 12.62 -0.07 -20.96
CA ALA A 112 11.87 0.09 -19.73
C ALA A 112 10.42 -0.38 -19.89
N MET A 113 9.78 -0.05 -21.01
CA MET A 113 8.43 -0.50 -21.34
C MET A 113 8.33 -2.02 -21.43
N GLU A 114 9.23 -2.65 -22.17
CA GLU A 114 9.28 -4.11 -22.29
C GLU A 114 9.42 -4.76 -20.93
N ARG A 115 10.38 -4.30 -20.11
CA ARG A 115 10.59 -4.84 -18.76
C ARG A 115 9.37 -4.63 -17.88
N PHE A 116 8.75 -3.46 -17.92
CA PHE A 116 7.54 -3.17 -17.14
C PHE A 116 6.38 -4.11 -17.48
N GLN A 117 6.19 -4.38 -18.78
CA GLN A 117 5.14 -5.30 -19.25
C GLN A 117 5.41 -6.76 -18.87
N GLN A 118 6.67 -7.17 -18.78
CA GLN A 118 7.06 -8.51 -18.32
C GLN A 118 6.83 -8.73 -16.83
N LEU A 119 6.77 -7.66 -16.04
CA LEU A 119 6.52 -7.78 -14.59
C LEU A 119 5.09 -8.24 -14.30
N PRO A 120 4.88 -9.09 -13.27
CA PRO A 120 3.56 -9.39 -12.78
C PRO A 120 2.80 -8.10 -12.43
N LYS A 121 1.48 -8.09 -12.58
CA LYS A 121 0.64 -6.91 -12.30
C LYS A 121 0.83 -6.35 -10.90
N SER A 122 1.05 -7.20 -9.92
CA SER A 122 1.37 -6.80 -8.55
C SER A 122 2.64 -5.95 -8.47
N HIS A 123 3.68 -6.30 -9.22
CA HIS A 123 4.94 -5.57 -9.27
C HIS A 123 4.79 -4.25 -10.05
N GLN A 124 4.06 -4.22 -11.14
CA GLN A 124 3.71 -2.97 -11.83
C GLN A 124 2.97 -2.01 -10.89
N ASN A 125 2.08 -2.53 -10.06
CA ASN A 125 1.34 -1.76 -9.08
C ASN A 125 2.22 -1.17 -7.98
N TYR A 126 3.36 -1.76 -7.63
CA TYR A 126 4.32 -1.17 -6.68
C TYR A 126 4.88 0.15 -7.22
N PHE A 127 5.34 0.18 -8.47
CA PHE A 127 5.79 1.41 -9.13
C PHE A 127 4.69 2.46 -9.16
N THR A 128 3.51 2.08 -9.63
CA THR A 128 2.35 2.97 -9.76
C THR A 128 1.96 3.60 -8.44
N LYS A 129 1.82 2.81 -7.38
CA LYS A 129 1.48 3.30 -6.04
C LYS A 129 2.54 4.25 -5.51
N TRP A 130 3.80 3.84 -5.56
CA TRP A 130 4.91 4.62 -5.05
C TRP A 130 5.04 5.98 -5.73
N ILE A 131 4.83 6.04 -7.04
CA ILE A 131 4.85 7.30 -7.79
C ILE A 131 3.62 8.15 -7.42
N ASN A 132 2.44 7.56 -7.36
CA ASN A 132 1.20 8.27 -7.01
C ASN A 132 1.17 8.78 -5.55
N GLU A 133 1.94 8.19 -4.63
CA GLU A 133 2.08 8.63 -3.25
C GLU A 133 3.02 9.84 -3.08
N ALA A 134 3.69 10.28 -4.12
CA ALA A 134 4.53 11.47 -4.08
C ALA A 134 3.67 12.72 -3.82
N LYS A 135 4.03 13.48 -2.79
CA LYS A 135 3.28 14.67 -2.38
C LYS A 135 3.67 15.94 -3.14
N THR A 136 4.78 15.92 -3.86
CA THR A 136 5.30 17.06 -4.62
C THR A 136 5.72 16.62 -6.01
N GLU A 137 5.63 17.53 -6.99
CA GLU A 137 6.04 17.24 -8.36
C GLU A 137 7.53 16.86 -8.49
N PRO A 138 8.49 17.52 -7.80
CA PRO A 138 9.88 17.10 -7.84
C PRO A 138 10.08 15.66 -7.33
N THR A 139 9.38 15.27 -6.26
CA THR A 139 9.46 13.90 -5.74
C THR A 139 8.87 12.90 -6.73
N LYS A 140 7.74 13.24 -7.36
CA LYS A 140 7.11 12.42 -8.39
C LYS A 140 8.05 12.21 -9.58
N ALA A 141 8.65 13.28 -10.08
CA ALA A 141 9.61 13.22 -11.18
C ALA A 141 10.84 12.35 -10.85
N LYS A 142 11.43 12.51 -9.66
CA LYS A 142 12.55 11.68 -9.19
C LYS A 142 12.17 10.20 -9.14
N ARG A 143 10.97 9.86 -8.66
CA ARG A 143 10.48 8.47 -8.59
C ARG A 143 10.23 7.88 -9.98
N ILE A 144 9.70 8.65 -10.92
CA ILE A 144 9.52 8.23 -12.32
C ILE A 144 10.89 7.96 -12.94
N ALA A 145 11.84 8.90 -12.85
CA ALA A 145 13.18 8.73 -13.42
C ALA A 145 13.90 7.49 -12.86
N ALA A 146 13.84 7.27 -11.54
CA ALA A 146 14.42 6.07 -10.92
C ALA A 146 13.75 4.78 -11.41
N SER A 147 12.44 4.81 -11.61
CA SER A 147 11.68 3.66 -12.14
C SER A 147 12.10 3.34 -13.57
N ILE A 148 12.17 4.33 -14.45
CA ILE A 148 12.57 4.17 -15.85
C ILE A 148 14.00 3.64 -15.94
N ASN A 149 14.95 4.23 -15.20
CA ASN A 149 16.34 3.81 -15.20
C ASN A 149 16.52 2.36 -14.71
N ALA A 150 15.84 1.98 -13.62
CA ALA A 150 15.90 0.61 -13.11
C ALA A 150 15.30 -0.38 -14.11
N LEU A 151 14.16 -0.07 -14.68
CA LEU A 151 13.48 -0.93 -15.67
C LEU A 151 14.30 -1.07 -16.96
N ALA A 152 14.88 0.01 -17.48
CA ALA A 152 15.74 -0.01 -18.66
C ALA A 152 17.01 -0.85 -18.45
N ALA A 153 17.50 -0.91 -17.21
CA ALA A 153 18.60 -1.77 -16.80
C ALA A 153 18.19 -3.22 -16.50
N GLY A 154 16.91 -3.58 -16.69
CA GLY A 154 16.39 -4.93 -16.45
C GLY A 154 16.04 -5.23 -15.00
N PHE A 155 16.11 -4.22 -14.12
CA PHE A 155 15.83 -4.37 -12.69
C PHE A 155 14.34 -4.26 -12.35
N GLY A 156 14.03 -4.25 -11.05
CA GLY A 156 12.69 -4.17 -10.50
C GLY A 156 12.50 -3.00 -9.54
N PHE A 157 11.42 -3.05 -8.76
CA PHE A 157 11.02 -1.97 -7.88
C PHE A 157 12.00 -1.72 -6.72
N VAL A 158 12.60 -2.77 -6.17
CA VAL A 158 13.54 -2.66 -5.05
C VAL A 158 14.78 -1.86 -5.46
N GLU A 159 15.29 -2.10 -6.67
CA GLU A 159 16.46 -1.40 -7.22
C GLU A 159 16.15 0.06 -7.51
N ALA A 160 14.94 0.36 -7.99
CA ALA A 160 14.49 1.74 -8.20
C ALA A 160 14.48 2.54 -6.87
N ILE A 161 14.00 1.95 -5.78
CA ILE A 161 14.04 2.60 -4.46
C ILE A 161 15.49 2.76 -3.97
N ARG A 162 16.32 1.74 -4.15
CA ARG A 162 17.71 1.75 -3.69
C ARG A 162 18.51 2.87 -4.37
N SER A 163 18.36 3.02 -5.68
CA SER A 163 19.07 4.07 -6.44
C SER A 163 18.76 5.48 -5.94
N LEU A 164 17.50 5.75 -5.55
CA LEU A 164 17.14 7.04 -4.97
C LEU A 164 17.73 7.28 -3.57
N ARG A 165 17.95 6.23 -2.78
CA ARG A 165 18.57 6.35 -1.45
C ARG A 165 20.07 6.62 -1.59
N GLU A 166 20.74 5.94 -2.51
CA GLU A 166 22.17 6.11 -2.78
C GLU A 166 22.47 7.51 -3.32
N ASN A 167 21.65 8.02 -4.26
CA ASN A 167 21.81 9.39 -4.76
C ASN A 167 21.59 10.47 -3.69
N LYS A 168 20.78 10.19 -2.67
CA LYS A 168 20.54 11.11 -1.55
C LYS A 168 21.71 11.21 -0.55
N ILE A 169 22.60 10.22 -0.56
CA ILE A 169 23.80 10.18 0.29
C ILE A 169 24.97 10.94 -0.39
N MET A 170 24.89 11.14 -1.71
CA MET A 170 25.91 11.79 -2.52
C MET A 170 25.64 13.29 -2.79
N GLU A 171 24.46 13.80 -2.39
CA GLU A 171 24.10 15.24 -2.37
C GLU A 171 24.35 15.82 -0.96
#